data_5e6753885f38bd890995f860daa0ba9f
#
_entry.id   5e6753885f38bd890995f860daa0ba9f
#
_cell.length_a   1.000
_cell.length_b   1.000
_cell.length_c   1.000
_cell.angle_alpha   90.00
_cell.angle_beta   90.00
_cell.angle_gamma   90.00
#
_symmetry.space_group_name_H-M   'P 1'
#
loop_
_entity.id
_entity.type
_entity.pdbx_description
1 polymer ?
#
loop_
_entity_poly.entity_id
_entity_poly.type
_entity_poly.pdbx_seq_one_letter_code
_entity_poly.pdbx_strand_id
1 'polypeptide(L)'
;MKSFEAIFGIPAEHRLELVRSRVRGGLIRAEFWRHEEFDARGALVAGYESFSEIDPTSGAVNSGWRRYAPDGALTHSDELPEAPAALVAAA
;
A
#
# COMPACT_ATOMS: atom_id res chain seq x y z
N MET A 1 1.77 12.13 -8.19
CA MET A 1 1.78 10.87 -7.41
C MET A 1 0.58 10.03 -7.78
N LYS A 2 0.76 8.72 -7.81
CA LYS A 2 -0.34 7.80 -8.08
C LYS A 2 -1.09 7.48 -6.79
N SER A 3 -2.41 7.32 -6.91
CA SER A 3 -3.22 6.79 -5.83
C SER A 3 -2.97 5.29 -5.64
N PHE A 4 -3.34 4.74 -4.50
CA PHE A 4 -3.27 3.29 -4.30
C PHE A 4 -4.15 2.54 -5.29
N GLU A 5 -5.32 3.10 -5.64
CA GLU A 5 -6.21 2.50 -6.64
C GLU A 5 -5.51 2.35 -7.99
N ALA A 6 -4.76 3.37 -8.41
CA ALA A 6 -4.01 3.33 -9.67
C ALA A 6 -2.83 2.36 -9.59
N ILE A 7 -2.13 2.33 -8.46
CA ILE A 7 -0.97 1.44 -8.26
C ILE A 7 -1.42 -0.03 -8.31
N PHE A 8 -2.51 -0.37 -7.63
CA PHE A 8 -3.01 -1.74 -7.57
C PHE A 8 -3.84 -2.13 -8.80
N GLY A 9 -4.21 -1.18 -9.66
CA GLY A 9 -5.05 -1.45 -10.81
C GLY A 9 -6.48 -1.81 -10.46
N ILE A 10 -7.07 -1.10 -9.48
CA ILE A 10 -8.42 -1.38 -9.00
C ILE A 10 -9.44 -0.99 -10.07
N PRO A 11 -10.36 -1.89 -10.49
CA PRO A 11 -11.42 -1.54 -11.42
C PRO A 11 -12.33 -0.44 -10.89
N ALA A 12 -12.90 0.38 -11.77
CA ALA A 12 -13.72 1.52 -11.39
C ALA A 12 -14.94 1.14 -10.56
N GLU A 13 -15.52 -0.03 -10.81
CA GLU A 13 -16.70 -0.53 -10.08
C GLU A 13 -16.36 -1.17 -8.73
N HIS A 14 -15.08 -1.35 -8.43
CA HIS A 14 -14.61 -1.86 -7.14
C HIS A 14 -14.30 -0.72 -6.19
N ARG A 15 -14.30 -1.02 -4.89
CA ARG A 15 -13.97 -0.08 -3.83
C ARG A 15 -12.72 -0.56 -3.11
N LEU A 16 -11.79 0.36 -2.87
CA LEU A 16 -10.60 0.10 -2.06
C LEU A 16 -10.76 0.83 -0.72
N GLU A 17 -10.62 0.12 0.39
CA GLU A 17 -10.71 0.71 1.72
C GLU A 17 -9.38 0.58 2.44
N LEU A 18 -8.94 1.67 3.07
CA LEU A 18 -7.80 1.65 3.99
C LEU A 18 -8.28 1.08 5.32
N VAL A 19 -7.77 -0.10 5.68
CA VAL A 19 -8.14 -0.78 6.91
C VAL A 19 -7.28 -0.31 8.07
N ARG A 20 -5.98 -0.10 7.81
CA ARG A 20 -5.03 0.28 8.83
C ARG A 20 -3.82 0.95 8.20
N SER A 21 -3.28 1.94 8.88
CA SER A 21 -1.97 2.50 8.56
C SER A 21 -1.15 2.62 9.84
N ARG A 22 0.17 2.55 9.69
CA ARG A 22 1.08 2.65 10.82
C ARG A 22 2.35 3.34 10.38
N VAL A 23 2.82 4.29 11.17
CA VAL A 23 4.09 4.98 10.97
C VAL A 23 5.07 4.50 12.02
N ARG A 24 6.28 4.17 11.58
CA ARG A 24 7.40 3.82 12.45
C ARG A 24 8.45 4.91 12.35
N GLY A 25 8.84 5.47 13.50
CA GLY A 25 9.93 6.43 13.61
C GLY A 25 11.26 5.74 13.92
N GLY A 26 12.29 6.53 14.18
CA GLY A 26 13.62 6.09 14.52
C GLY A 26 14.62 6.44 13.43
N LEU A 27 15.72 5.65 13.31
CA LEU A 27 16.74 5.89 12.30
C LEU A 27 16.24 5.72 10.87
N ILE A 28 15.30 4.80 10.69
CA ILE A 28 14.63 4.58 9.40
C ILE A 28 13.16 4.91 9.59
N ARG A 29 12.64 5.83 8.77
CA ARG A 29 11.21 6.13 8.76
C ARG A 29 10.50 5.14 7.86
N ALA A 30 9.42 4.56 8.37
CA ALA A 30 8.63 3.62 7.61
C ALA A 30 7.14 3.91 7.77
N GLU A 31 6.39 3.69 6.72
CA GLU A 31 4.94 3.73 6.76
C GLU A 31 4.40 2.46 6.14
N PHE A 32 3.37 1.92 6.76
CA PHE A 32 2.73 0.67 6.36
C PHE A 32 1.25 0.89 6.18
N TRP A 33 0.68 0.29 5.13
CA TRP A 33 -0.75 0.39 4.84
C TRP A 33 -1.33 -1.00 4.61
N ARG A 34 -2.55 -1.18 5.09
CA ARG A 34 -3.35 -2.36 4.79
C ARG A 34 -4.64 -1.89 4.12
N HIS A 35 -4.89 -2.38 2.92
CA HIS A 35 -6.11 -2.09 2.17
C HIS A 35 -6.89 -3.37 1.88
N GLU A 36 -8.19 -3.20 1.66
CA GLU A 36 -9.06 -4.28 1.19
C GLU A 36 -9.86 -3.78 0.00
N GLU A 37 -10.00 -4.65 -0.99
CA GLU A 37 -10.74 -4.38 -2.23
C GLU A 37 -12.06 -5.14 -2.20
N PHE A 38 -13.15 -4.44 -2.50
CA PHE A 38 -14.50 -5.00 -2.56
C PHE A 38 -15.08 -4.79 -3.94
N ASP A 39 -15.81 -5.78 -4.44
CA ASP A 39 -16.49 -5.67 -5.72
C ASP A 39 -17.76 -4.82 -5.60
N ALA A 40 -18.50 -4.66 -6.72
CA ALA A 40 -19.71 -3.84 -6.74
C ALA A 40 -20.82 -4.38 -5.82
N ARG A 41 -20.75 -5.65 -5.42
CA ARG A 41 -21.70 -6.28 -4.51
C ARG A 41 -21.26 -6.21 -3.06
N GLY A 42 -20.09 -5.65 -2.78
CA GLY A 42 -19.54 -5.57 -1.45
C GLY A 42 -18.79 -6.82 -0.98
N ALA A 43 -18.52 -7.78 -1.87
CA ALA A 43 -17.75 -8.97 -1.53
C ALA A 43 -16.25 -8.65 -1.54
N LEU A 44 -15.51 -9.21 -0.57
CA LEU A 44 -14.07 -9.07 -0.50
C LEU A 44 -13.41 -9.80 -1.67
N VAL A 45 -12.62 -9.07 -2.47
CA VAL A 45 -11.92 -9.60 -3.64
C VAL A 45 -10.45 -9.86 -3.34
N ALA A 46 -9.82 -8.94 -2.59
CA ALA A 46 -8.39 -9.02 -2.31
C ALA A 46 -8.01 -8.15 -1.12
N GLY A 47 -6.88 -8.48 -0.51
CA GLY A 47 -6.22 -7.63 0.47
C GLY A 47 -4.88 -7.16 -0.07
N TYR A 48 -4.42 -5.99 0.39
CA TYR A 48 -3.15 -5.41 -0.02
C TYR A 48 -2.37 -4.96 1.20
N GLU A 49 -1.08 -5.27 1.21
CA GLU A 49 -0.15 -4.73 2.19
C GLU A 49 0.91 -3.93 1.45
N SER A 50 1.13 -2.69 1.87
CA SER A 50 2.09 -1.79 1.25
C SER A 50 3.01 -1.23 2.32
N PHE A 51 4.23 -0.91 1.92
CA PHE A 51 5.19 -0.28 2.81
C PHE A 51 6.08 0.68 2.05
N SER A 52 6.59 1.69 2.75
CA SER A 52 7.63 2.57 2.23
C SER A 52 8.56 2.95 3.38
N GLU A 53 9.85 2.70 3.21
CA GLU A 53 10.88 3.00 4.20
C GLU A 53 11.85 4.00 3.60
N ILE A 54 12.18 5.03 4.37
CA ILE A 54 13.16 6.05 3.97
C ILE A 54 14.24 6.12 5.03
N ASP A 55 15.49 5.91 4.60
CA ASP A 55 16.66 6.16 5.43
C ASP A 55 17.00 7.65 5.34
N PRO A 56 16.79 8.45 6.39
CA PRO A 56 17.06 9.88 6.32
C PRO A 56 18.55 10.22 6.20
N THR A 57 19.44 9.29 6.55
CA THR A 57 20.88 9.51 6.46
C THR A 57 21.38 9.39 5.03
N SER A 58 20.95 8.34 4.32
CA SER A 58 21.38 8.07 2.94
C SER A 58 20.40 8.56 1.89
N GLY A 59 19.14 8.82 2.28
CA GLY A 59 18.05 9.10 1.35
C GLY A 59 17.53 7.87 0.61
N ALA A 60 18.04 6.69 0.95
CA ALA A 60 17.58 5.46 0.30
C ALA A 60 16.12 5.17 0.63
N VAL A 61 15.36 4.75 -0.39
CA VAL A 61 13.95 4.39 -0.26
C VAL A 61 13.80 2.91 -0.61
N ASN A 62 13.10 2.17 0.26
CA ASN A 62 12.72 0.79 0.03
C ASN A 62 11.21 0.70 0.19
N SER A 63 10.50 0.33 -0.87
CA SER A 63 9.05 0.31 -0.88
C SER A 63 8.51 -0.82 -1.73
N GLY A 64 7.32 -1.28 -1.39
CA GLY A 64 6.69 -2.36 -2.13
C GLY A 64 5.25 -2.58 -1.71
N TRP A 65 4.58 -3.51 -2.38
CA TRP A 65 3.22 -3.91 -2.05
C TRP A 65 2.98 -5.37 -2.42
N ARG A 66 2.02 -5.98 -1.75
CA ARG A 66 1.62 -7.37 -1.96
C ARG A 66 0.11 -7.47 -2.02
N ARG A 67 -0.37 -8.31 -2.92
CA ARG A 67 -1.79 -8.62 -3.06
C ARG A 67 -2.05 -10.03 -2.56
N TYR A 68 -3.13 -10.17 -1.80
CA TYR A 68 -3.55 -11.45 -1.23
C TYR A 68 -4.97 -11.76 -1.66
N ALA A 69 -5.23 -13.04 -1.99
CA ALA A 69 -6.59 -13.52 -2.19
C ALA A 69 -7.36 -13.49 -0.85
N PRO A 70 -8.71 -13.58 -0.87
CA PRO A 70 -9.49 -13.57 0.38
C PRO A 70 -9.11 -14.66 1.38
N ASP A 71 -8.57 -15.79 0.91
CA ASP A 71 -8.09 -16.87 1.77
C ASP A 71 -6.69 -16.60 2.37
N GLY A 72 -6.07 -15.47 2.04
CA GLY A 72 -4.75 -15.10 2.52
C GLY A 72 -3.59 -15.53 1.63
N ALA A 73 -3.85 -16.19 0.52
CA ALA A 73 -2.79 -16.61 -0.39
C ALA A 73 -2.19 -15.41 -1.14
N LEU A 74 -0.87 -15.32 -1.18
CA LEU A 74 -0.17 -14.27 -1.94
C LEU A 74 -0.38 -14.49 -3.43
N THR A 75 -0.89 -13.46 -4.13
CA THR A 75 -1.17 -13.53 -5.57
C THR A 75 -0.29 -12.64 -6.41
N HIS A 76 0.29 -11.59 -5.83
CA HIS A 76 1.13 -10.65 -6.56
C HIS A 76 2.00 -9.85 -5.58
N SER A 77 3.19 -9.45 -6.03
CA SER A 77 4.01 -8.49 -5.31
C SER A 77 4.79 -7.64 -6.30
N ASP A 78 5.03 -6.37 -5.94
CA ASP A 78 5.75 -5.44 -6.80
C ASP A 78 6.30 -4.29 -5.96
N GLU A 79 7.09 -3.42 -6.59
CA GLU A 79 7.58 -2.21 -5.97
C GLU A 79 6.53 -1.10 -6.08
N LEU A 80 6.49 -0.20 -5.09
CA LEU A 80 5.73 1.04 -5.23
C LEU A 80 6.47 1.96 -6.20
N PRO A 81 5.83 2.37 -7.31
CA PRO A 81 6.51 3.16 -8.33
C PRO A 81 6.91 4.55 -7.85
N GLU A 82 6.21 5.09 -6.83
CA GLU A 82 6.56 6.37 -6.20
C GLU A 82 5.97 6.45 -4.80
N ALA A 83 6.53 7.32 -3.97
CA ALA A 83 6.08 7.48 -2.60
C ALA A 83 4.65 8.04 -2.55
N PRO A 84 3.74 7.45 -1.74
CA PRO A 84 2.42 8.02 -1.52
C PRO A 84 2.47 9.39 -0.87
N ALA A 85 1.45 10.21 -1.12
CA ALA A 85 1.37 11.58 -0.61
C ALA A 85 1.48 11.64 0.93
N ALA A 86 0.90 10.69 1.65
CA ALA A 86 0.95 10.65 3.12
C ALA A 86 2.40 10.56 3.62
N LEU A 87 3.24 9.75 3.00
CA LEU A 87 4.64 9.61 3.39
C LEU A 87 5.44 10.86 3.04
N VAL A 88 5.17 11.47 1.88
CA VAL A 88 5.81 12.72 1.47
C VAL A 88 5.47 13.83 2.46
N ALA A 89 4.22 13.94 2.89
CA ALA A 89 3.80 14.93 3.87
C ALA A 89 4.41 14.71 5.25
N ALA A 90 4.72 13.47 5.62
CA ALA A 90 5.35 13.12 6.89
C ALA A 90 6.86 13.35 6.88
N ALA A 91 7.46 13.38 5.73
CA ALA A 91 8.88 13.60 5.59
C ALA A 91 9.22 15.08 5.73
#